data_c812e1c729746195177ae1d667b79dae
#
_entry.id   c812e1c729746195177ae1d667b79dae
#
_cell.length_a   1.000
_cell.length_b   1.000
_cell.length_c   1.000
_cell.angle_alpha   90.00
_cell.angle_beta   90.00
_cell.angle_gamma   90.00
#
_symmetry.space_group_name_H-M   'P 1'
#
loop_
_entity.id
_entity.type
_entity.pdbx_description
1 polymer ?
#
loop_
_entity_poly.entity_id
_entity_poly.type
_entity_poly.pdbx_seq_one_letter_code
_entity_poly.pdbx_strand_id
1 'polypeptide(L)'
;MLAGETERGSNRIPVRQQGWILAVINQKGGVGKTTTAVNLATGFALAGEPTLLVDADPQANATSGLGLDPRIVQRNLFQLIQSWLTHSISNSQEIPITKTARPNLDLIPASIDLAGVDVMLASQIARETILKSLLTPLRERYRWIIIDTPPSLGMLTVNALTAADGLIVPVQCEYYALEGLSQLLHTIDLVRQHLNPRVEIWKVLLTMHDSRTRLSEQVEQEVRKFFGAKVARTIIPRNIRVSESPSFGQSVLEYDPRSRGAQAYLEFVQEVREYAASCIG
;
A
#
# COMPACT_ATOMS: atom_id res chain seq x y z
N MET A 1 7.94 -13.84 54.81
CA MET A 1 6.83 -13.54 53.91
C MET A 1 7.35 -12.60 52.83
N LEU A 2 7.74 -13.14 51.70
CA LEU A 2 8.22 -12.36 50.55
C LEU A 2 7.21 -12.60 49.45
N ALA A 3 6.47 -11.55 49.07
CA ALA A 3 5.53 -11.55 47.96
C ALA A 3 6.31 -11.54 46.65
N GLY A 4 6.11 -12.58 45.85
CA GLY A 4 6.65 -12.63 44.49
C GLY A 4 5.84 -11.72 43.54
N GLU A 5 6.48 -10.72 43.01
CA GLU A 5 5.98 -9.95 41.87
C GLU A 5 6.14 -10.79 40.59
N THR A 6 5.01 -11.24 40.05
CA THR A 6 4.94 -11.87 38.75
C THR A 6 5.12 -10.77 37.66
N GLU A 7 6.32 -10.69 37.13
CA GLU A 7 6.57 -9.94 35.86
C GLU A 7 5.72 -10.51 34.74
N ARG A 8 4.70 -9.76 34.33
CA ARG A 8 4.00 -9.99 33.08
C ARG A 8 4.96 -9.64 31.95
N GLY A 9 5.54 -10.64 31.33
CA GLY A 9 6.37 -10.50 30.15
C GLY A 9 5.60 -9.78 29.04
N SER A 10 5.95 -8.53 28.78
CA SER A 10 5.49 -7.81 27.60
C SER A 10 6.08 -8.50 26.38
N ASN A 11 5.24 -9.15 25.60
CA ASN A 11 5.58 -9.77 24.31
C ASN A 11 5.93 -8.64 23.33
N ARG A 12 7.12 -8.04 23.47
CA ARG A 12 7.62 -7.01 22.54
C ARG A 12 8.03 -7.71 21.25
N ILE A 13 7.23 -7.50 20.19
CA ILE A 13 7.60 -7.85 18.82
C ILE A 13 8.95 -7.20 18.54
N PRO A 14 9.96 -7.94 18.00
CA PRO A 14 11.26 -7.37 17.68
C PRO A 14 11.08 -6.19 16.73
N VAL A 15 11.59 -5.02 17.10
CA VAL A 15 11.47 -3.79 16.33
C VAL A 15 12.59 -3.78 15.30
N ARG A 16 12.27 -3.89 14.01
CA ARG A 16 13.22 -3.57 12.94
C ARG A 16 13.66 -2.12 13.13
N GLN A 17 14.95 -1.85 13.02
CA GLN A 17 15.49 -0.48 13.15
C GLN A 17 15.00 0.47 12.05
N GLN A 18 14.56 -0.07 10.89
CA GLN A 18 14.03 0.70 9.77
C GLN A 18 12.61 0.25 9.42
N GLY A 19 11.77 1.21 8.99
CA GLY A 19 10.40 0.94 8.56
C GLY A 19 10.29 0.11 7.28
N TRP A 20 9.12 -0.43 7.03
CA TRP A 20 8.76 -1.21 5.85
C TRP A 20 8.16 -0.33 4.75
N ILE A 21 8.52 -0.61 3.49
CA ILE A 21 7.84 -0.03 2.32
C ILE A 21 7.02 -1.14 1.67
N LEU A 22 5.70 -0.96 1.60
CA LEU A 22 4.78 -1.86 0.94
C LEU A 22 4.14 -1.18 -0.26
N ALA A 23 4.11 -1.84 -1.42
CA ALA A 23 3.38 -1.35 -2.58
C ALA A 23 2.09 -2.17 -2.77
N VAL A 24 0.96 -1.47 -2.96
CA VAL A 24 -0.33 -2.08 -3.29
C VAL A 24 -0.49 -2.02 -4.79
N ILE A 25 -0.41 -3.17 -5.47
CA ILE A 25 -0.29 -3.23 -6.92
C ILE A 25 -1.26 -4.21 -7.56
N ASN A 26 -1.82 -3.82 -8.67
CA ASN A 26 -2.46 -4.68 -9.67
C ASN A 26 -2.68 -3.85 -10.95
N GLN A 27 -2.47 -4.43 -12.13
CA GLN A 27 -2.70 -3.71 -13.37
C GLN A 27 -4.20 -3.57 -13.71
N LYS A 28 -5.07 -4.38 -13.13
CA LYS A 28 -6.53 -4.27 -13.32
C LYS A 28 -7.08 -3.11 -12.51
N GLY A 29 -7.89 -2.26 -13.16
CA GLY A 29 -8.65 -1.20 -12.49
C GLY A 29 -9.77 -1.76 -11.62
N GLY A 30 -10.16 -1.05 -10.57
CA GLY A 30 -11.33 -1.39 -9.76
C GLY A 30 -11.17 -2.57 -8.79
N VAL A 31 -10.00 -3.19 -8.68
CA VAL A 31 -9.77 -4.35 -7.78
C VAL A 31 -9.61 -3.98 -6.30
N GLY A 32 -9.71 -2.71 -5.95
CA GLY A 32 -9.58 -2.23 -4.57
C GLY A 32 -8.15 -1.89 -4.13
N LYS A 33 -7.23 -1.53 -5.05
CA LYS A 33 -5.87 -1.07 -4.69
C LYS A 33 -5.89 0.10 -3.71
N THR A 34 -6.44 1.23 -4.13
CA THR A 34 -6.55 2.45 -3.33
C THR A 34 -7.28 2.20 -2.01
N THR A 35 -8.41 1.47 -2.07
CA THR A 35 -9.16 1.10 -0.87
C THR A 35 -8.29 0.31 0.10
N THR A 36 -7.51 -0.66 -0.40
CA THR A 36 -6.60 -1.46 0.43
C THR A 36 -5.47 -0.60 0.99
N ALA A 37 -4.85 0.27 0.18
CA ALA A 37 -3.77 1.16 0.61
C ALA A 37 -4.23 2.10 1.73
N VAL A 38 -5.38 2.78 1.56
CA VAL A 38 -5.97 3.68 2.55
C VAL A 38 -6.31 2.95 3.85
N ASN A 39 -6.97 1.78 3.76
CA ASN A 39 -7.37 1.04 4.96
C ASN A 39 -6.18 0.39 5.68
N LEU A 40 -5.16 -0.09 4.98
CA LEU A 40 -3.91 -0.54 5.60
C LEU A 40 -3.22 0.60 6.32
N ALA A 41 -3.03 1.75 5.65
CA ALA A 41 -2.36 2.91 6.24
C ALA A 41 -3.12 3.42 7.48
N THR A 42 -4.45 3.54 7.39
CA THR A 42 -5.28 3.93 8.54
C THR A 42 -5.22 2.90 9.66
N GLY A 43 -5.25 1.61 9.34
CA GLY A 43 -5.21 0.54 10.35
C GLY A 43 -3.89 0.50 11.13
N PHE A 44 -2.75 0.69 10.46
CA PHE A 44 -1.45 0.82 11.13
C PHE A 44 -1.39 2.07 12.01
N ALA A 45 -1.90 3.21 11.52
CA ALA A 45 -1.95 4.44 12.28
C ALA A 45 -2.83 4.33 13.53
N LEU A 46 -3.99 3.66 13.43
CA LEU A 46 -4.88 3.36 14.57
C LEU A 46 -4.21 2.43 15.59
N ALA A 47 -3.30 1.57 15.15
CA ALA A 47 -2.47 0.75 16.04
C ALA A 47 -1.31 1.54 16.70
N GLY A 48 -1.23 2.86 16.49
CA GLY A 48 -0.21 3.73 17.05
C GLY A 48 1.13 3.71 16.29
N GLU A 49 1.17 3.10 15.10
CA GLU A 49 2.39 2.97 14.32
C GLU A 49 2.52 4.13 13.31
N PRO A 50 3.61 4.93 13.35
CA PRO A 50 3.81 6.01 12.39
C PRO A 50 3.77 5.50 10.95
N THR A 51 2.86 6.02 10.16
CA THR A 51 2.55 5.54 8.81
C THR A 51 2.55 6.69 7.81
N LEU A 52 3.15 6.45 6.65
CA LEU A 52 3.10 7.34 5.50
C LEU A 52 2.37 6.63 4.36
N LEU A 53 1.32 7.25 3.83
CA LEU A 53 0.72 6.85 2.57
C LEU A 53 1.32 7.69 1.44
N VAL A 54 1.72 7.04 0.36
CA VAL A 54 2.20 7.69 -0.87
C VAL A 54 1.20 7.39 -1.97
N ASP A 55 0.50 8.40 -2.43
CA ASP A 55 -0.43 8.30 -3.55
C ASP A 55 0.37 8.47 -4.86
N ALA A 56 0.58 7.38 -5.59
CA ALA A 56 1.30 7.38 -6.87
C ALA A 56 0.35 7.19 -8.06
N ASP A 57 -0.98 7.27 -7.86
CA ASP A 57 -1.95 7.22 -8.94
C ASP A 57 -2.31 8.65 -9.40
N PRO A 58 -2.19 9.01 -10.70
CA PRO A 58 -2.63 10.30 -11.22
C PRO A 58 -4.10 10.63 -10.94
N GLN A 59 -4.94 9.62 -10.69
CA GLN A 59 -6.34 9.82 -10.30
C GLN A 59 -6.50 10.41 -8.88
N ALA A 60 -5.45 10.38 -8.05
CA ALA A 60 -5.40 10.92 -6.70
C ALA A 60 -6.54 10.43 -5.77
N ASN A 61 -6.94 9.16 -5.97
CA ASN A 61 -8.05 8.58 -5.20
C ASN A 61 -7.68 8.33 -3.73
N ALA A 62 -6.42 8.02 -3.42
CA ALA A 62 -5.98 7.89 -2.03
C ALA A 62 -5.93 9.25 -1.33
N THR A 63 -5.53 10.30 -2.06
CA THR A 63 -5.54 11.70 -1.59
C THR A 63 -6.96 12.14 -1.23
N SER A 64 -7.91 11.97 -2.15
CA SER A 64 -9.33 12.30 -1.94
C SER A 64 -9.94 11.44 -0.84
N GLY A 65 -9.61 10.14 -0.81
CA GLY A 65 -10.10 9.18 0.19
C GLY A 65 -9.63 9.48 1.62
N LEU A 66 -8.63 10.34 1.79
CA LEU A 66 -8.21 10.87 3.08
C LEU A 66 -8.72 12.30 3.35
N GLY A 67 -9.63 12.81 2.52
CA GLY A 67 -10.31 14.09 2.71
C GLY A 67 -9.51 15.31 2.22
N LEU A 68 -8.48 15.11 1.40
CA LEU A 68 -7.74 16.22 0.78
C LEU A 68 -8.21 16.43 -0.67
N ASP A 69 -8.33 17.68 -1.07
CA ASP A 69 -8.67 18.02 -2.47
C ASP A 69 -7.37 18.07 -3.30
N PRO A 70 -7.15 17.11 -4.23
CA PRO A 70 -5.93 17.05 -5.02
C PRO A 70 -5.73 18.26 -5.95
N ARG A 71 -6.79 19.04 -6.21
CA ARG A 71 -6.73 20.23 -7.08
C ARG A 71 -6.08 21.43 -6.40
N ILE A 72 -6.10 21.47 -5.07
CA ILE A 72 -5.54 22.58 -4.29
C ILE A 72 -4.24 22.22 -3.57
N VAL A 73 -3.83 20.96 -3.59
CA VAL A 73 -2.59 20.51 -2.98
C VAL A 73 -1.40 21.02 -3.81
N GLN A 74 -0.67 21.99 -3.25
CA GLN A 74 0.46 22.61 -3.93
C GLN A 74 1.74 21.77 -3.89
N ARG A 75 1.91 20.92 -2.88
CA ARG A 75 3.08 20.05 -2.71
C ARG A 75 2.67 18.60 -2.78
N ASN A 76 3.07 17.92 -3.85
CA ASN A 76 2.63 16.56 -4.17
C ASN A 76 3.78 15.72 -4.74
N LEU A 77 3.52 14.45 -5.03
CA LEU A 77 4.52 13.52 -5.53
C LEU A 77 5.14 13.94 -6.86
N PHE A 78 4.36 14.55 -7.78
CA PHE A 78 4.90 15.02 -9.05
C PHE A 78 5.99 16.07 -8.84
N GLN A 79 5.72 17.08 -8.01
CA GLN A 79 6.70 18.12 -7.69
C GLN A 79 7.92 17.56 -6.95
N LEU A 80 7.71 16.55 -6.10
CA LEU A 80 8.81 15.87 -5.43
C LEU A 80 9.73 15.18 -6.45
N ILE A 81 9.19 14.46 -7.42
CA ILE A 81 9.96 13.83 -8.50
C ILE A 81 10.67 14.90 -9.35
N GLN A 82 9.97 15.98 -9.70
CA GLN A 82 10.55 17.09 -10.46
C GLN A 82 11.72 17.75 -9.70
N SER A 83 11.55 18.01 -8.41
CA SER A 83 12.60 18.59 -7.57
C SER A 83 13.81 17.66 -7.41
N TRP A 84 13.58 16.35 -7.37
CA TRP A 84 14.65 15.35 -7.37
C TRP A 84 15.46 15.41 -8.67
N LEU A 85 14.79 15.51 -9.84
CA LEU A 85 15.46 15.60 -11.14
C LEU A 85 16.32 16.86 -11.29
N THR A 86 15.88 17.98 -10.72
CA THR A 86 16.61 19.23 -10.75
C THR A 86 17.66 19.36 -9.65
N HIS A 87 17.90 18.29 -8.87
CA HIS A 87 18.80 18.29 -7.72
C HIS A 87 18.50 19.40 -6.71
N SER A 88 17.23 19.83 -6.66
CA SER A 88 16.76 20.88 -5.75
C SER A 88 16.44 20.35 -4.34
N ILE A 89 16.41 19.04 -4.16
CA ILE A 89 16.22 18.40 -2.85
C ILE A 89 17.57 18.00 -2.29
N SER A 90 17.96 18.63 -1.19
CA SER A 90 19.23 18.38 -0.52
C SER A 90 19.10 17.41 0.68
N ASN A 91 17.89 17.28 1.24
CA ASN A 91 17.64 16.41 2.41
C ASN A 91 16.18 15.95 2.52
N SER A 92 15.92 14.99 3.41
CA SER A 92 14.58 14.43 3.65
C SER A 92 13.56 15.40 4.27
N GLN A 93 14.01 16.55 4.77
CA GLN A 93 13.11 17.55 5.37
C GLN A 93 12.33 18.36 4.31
N GLU A 94 12.80 18.34 3.05
CA GLU A 94 12.17 19.04 1.94
C GLU A 94 11.07 18.21 1.25
N ILE A 95 10.88 16.95 1.66
CA ILE A 95 9.87 16.07 1.09
C ILE A 95 8.47 16.60 1.45
N PRO A 96 7.54 16.73 0.47
CA PRO A 96 6.21 17.30 0.67
C PRO A 96 5.29 16.34 1.42
N ILE A 97 5.47 16.23 2.72
CA ILE A 97 4.62 15.42 3.58
C ILE A 97 3.49 16.29 4.12
N THR A 98 2.26 15.88 3.83
CA THR A 98 1.05 16.50 4.34
C THR A 98 0.55 15.75 5.57
N LYS A 99 0.34 16.48 6.67
CA LYS A 99 -0.32 15.94 7.85
C LYS A 99 -1.79 15.71 7.54
N THR A 100 -2.28 14.51 7.80
CA THR A 100 -3.72 14.25 7.74
C THR A 100 -4.39 14.63 9.05
N ALA A 101 -5.71 14.64 9.07
CA ALA A 101 -6.48 14.84 10.32
C ALA A 101 -6.32 13.65 11.30
N ARG A 102 -5.63 12.59 10.91
CA ARG A 102 -5.48 11.34 11.67
C ARG A 102 -4.13 11.29 12.35
N PRO A 103 -4.09 11.04 13.67
CA PRO A 103 -2.83 10.78 14.36
C PRO A 103 -2.06 9.64 13.70
N ASN A 104 -0.73 9.75 13.64
CA ASN A 104 0.19 8.77 13.08
C ASN A 104 0.03 8.46 11.59
N LEU A 105 -0.82 9.18 10.83
CA LEU A 105 -0.98 9.01 9.40
C LEU A 105 -0.63 10.30 8.67
N ASP A 106 0.42 10.24 7.88
CA ASP A 106 0.85 11.30 6.97
C ASP A 106 0.64 10.86 5.51
N LEU A 107 0.62 11.83 4.59
CA LEU A 107 0.38 11.59 3.17
C LEU A 107 1.41 12.34 2.31
N ILE A 108 1.95 11.69 1.27
CA ILE A 108 2.47 12.35 0.08
C ILE A 108 1.34 12.30 -0.97
N PRO A 109 0.68 13.44 -1.25
CA PRO A 109 -0.47 13.46 -2.15
C PRO A 109 -0.09 13.28 -3.61
N ALA A 110 -1.03 12.79 -4.42
CA ALA A 110 -0.95 12.81 -5.87
C ALA A 110 -1.55 14.09 -6.48
N SER A 111 -1.24 14.30 -7.76
CA SER A 111 -1.97 15.22 -8.65
C SER A 111 -2.09 14.61 -10.03
N ILE A 112 -2.97 15.16 -10.86
CA ILE A 112 -3.16 14.74 -12.26
C ILE A 112 -1.87 14.84 -13.09
N ASP A 113 -0.94 15.72 -12.69
CA ASP A 113 0.35 15.92 -13.37
C ASP A 113 1.21 14.64 -13.38
N LEU A 114 0.98 13.70 -12.44
CA LEU A 114 1.64 12.40 -12.44
C LEU A 114 1.41 11.61 -13.74
N ALA A 115 0.35 11.90 -14.50
CA ALA A 115 0.13 11.29 -15.81
C ALA A 115 1.27 11.62 -16.82
N GLY A 116 1.99 12.72 -16.61
CA GLY A 116 3.13 13.12 -17.44
C GLY A 116 4.47 12.49 -17.02
N VAL A 117 4.53 11.76 -15.92
CA VAL A 117 5.80 11.24 -15.35
C VAL A 117 6.53 10.31 -16.31
N ASP A 118 5.83 9.44 -17.03
CA ASP A 118 6.47 8.51 -17.98
C ASP A 118 7.23 9.26 -19.07
N VAL A 119 6.67 10.36 -19.59
CA VAL A 119 7.31 11.23 -20.60
C VAL A 119 8.47 11.99 -19.98
N MET A 120 8.27 12.57 -18.80
CA MET A 120 9.29 13.34 -18.10
C MET A 120 10.52 12.49 -17.75
N LEU A 121 10.33 11.24 -17.41
CA LEU A 121 11.40 10.31 -17.04
C LEU A 121 12.03 9.57 -18.22
N ALA A 122 11.48 9.67 -19.44
CA ALA A 122 11.91 8.88 -20.58
C ALA A 122 13.43 8.96 -20.88
N SER A 123 14.02 10.13 -20.72
CA SER A 123 15.45 10.39 -20.98
C SER A 123 16.34 10.34 -19.73
N GLN A 124 15.78 10.07 -18.55
CA GLN A 124 16.54 10.10 -17.31
C GLN A 124 17.26 8.78 -17.02
N ILE A 125 18.49 8.87 -16.53
CA ILE A 125 19.26 7.71 -16.07
C ILE A 125 18.76 7.31 -14.69
N ALA A 126 18.70 5.99 -14.41
CA ALA A 126 18.26 5.42 -13.13
C ALA A 126 16.82 5.84 -12.73
N ARG A 127 15.97 6.15 -13.71
CA ARG A 127 14.59 6.61 -13.54
C ARG A 127 13.71 5.64 -12.76
N GLU A 128 14.09 4.38 -12.71
CA GLU A 128 13.37 3.30 -11.99
C GLU A 128 13.59 3.34 -10.47
N THR A 129 14.58 4.11 -10.00
CA THR A 129 15.01 4.14 -8.59
C THR A 129 14.63 5.40 -7.82
N ILE A 130 13.89 6.30 -8.44
CA ILE A 130 13.57 7.62 -7.87
C ILE A 130 12.79 7.50 -6.57
N LEU A 131 11.69 6.74 -6.56
CA LEU A 131 10.92 6.54 -5.33
C LEU A 131 11.74 5.84 -4.24
N LYS A 132 12.60 4.89 -4.61
CA LYS A 132 13.51 4.26 -3.65
C LYS A 132 14.42 5.29 -2.98
N SER A 133 15.03 6.17 -3.77
CA SER A 133 15.91 7.22 -3.27
C SER A 133 15.19 8.22 -2.35
N LEU A 134 13.96 8.58 -2.72
CA LEU A 134 13.13 9.50 -1.97
C LEU A 134 12.57 8.91 -0.67
N LEU A 135 12.16 7.64 -0.68
CA LEU A 135 11.47 7.03 0.45
C LEU A 135 12.41 6.33 1.44
N THR A 136 13.61 5.91 1.02
CA THR A 136 14.57 5.24 1.92
C THR A 136 14.91 6.07 3.17
N PRO A 137 15.20 7.38 3.09
CA PRO A 137 15.48 8.19 4.28
C PRO A 137 14.29 8.30 5.25
N LEU A 138 13.06 8.13 4.76
CA LEU A 138 11.86 8.22 5.58
C LEU A 138 11.60 6.96 6.42
N ARG A 139 12.31 5.86 6.17
CA ARG A 139 12.19 4.62 6.97
C ARG A 139 12.59 4.78 8.44
N GLU A 140 13.37 5.79 8.77
CA GLU A 140 13.72 6.11 10.15
C GLU A 140 12.56 6.76 10.91
N ARG A 141 11.68 7.46 10.19
CA ARG A 141 10.56 8.22 10.75
C ARG A 141 9.25 7.44 10.75
N TYR A 142 9.04 6.58 9.74
CA TYR A 142 7.79 5.83 9.57
C TYR A 142 8.03 4.34 9.75
N ARG A 143 7.18 3.70 10.55
CA ARG A 143 7.14 2.24 10.66
C ARG A 143 6.62 1.59 9.38
N TRP A 144 5.67 2.26 8.72
CA TRP A 144 5.06 1.81 7.48
C TRP A 144 5.04 2.92 6.45
N ILE A 145 5.47 2.59 5.24
CA ILE A 145 5.31 3.44 4.06
C ILE A 145 4.51 2.61 3.06
N ILE A 146 3.30 3.06 2.75
CA ILE A 146 2.39 2.36 1.84
C ILE A 146 2.33 3.15 0.53
N ILE A 147 2.57 2.49 -0.60
CA ILE A 147 2.50 3.12 -1.92
C ILE A 147 1.24 2.60 -2.63
N ASP A 148 0.29 3.49 -2.91
CA ASP A 148 -0.85 3.22 -3.80
C ASP A 148 -0.43 3.45 -5.26
N THR A 149 -0.65 2.47 -6.15
CA THR A 149 -0.17 2.51 -7.53
C THR A 149 -1.31 2.61 -8.54
N PRO A 150 -1.05 3.23 -9.72
CA PRO A 150 -2.02 3.27 -10.80
C PRO A 150 -2.33 1.87 -11.36
N PRO A 151 -3.43 1.71 -12.12
CA PRO A 151 -3.79 0.45 -12.79
C PRO A 151 -3.01 0.27 -14.10
N SER A 152 -1.69 0.44 -14.05
CA SER A 152 -0.79 0.30 -15.20
C SER A 152 0.55 -0.26 -14.75
N LEU A 153 1.34 -0.78 -15.67
CA LEU A 153 2.72 -1.22 -15.43
C LEU A 153 3.72 -0.17 -15.94
N GLY A 154 3.35 1.12 -15.88
CA GLY A 154 4.21 2.26 -16.24
C GLY A 154 5.31 2.53 -15.22
N MET A 155 6.03 3.64 -15.42
CA MET A 155 7.22 3.99 -14.65
C MET A 155 6.92 4.19 -13.15
N LEU A 156 5.74 4.70 -12.79
CA LEU A 156 5.34 4.85 -11.38
C LEU A 156 5.22 3.49 -10.67
N THR A 157 4.65 2.48 -11.34
CA THR A 157 4.55 1.12 -10.80
C THR A 157 5.93 0.45 -10.70
N VAL A 158 6.79 0.61 -11.71
CA VAL A 158 8.18 0.09 -11.65
C VAL A 158 8.95 0.75 -10.50
N ASN A 159 8.80 2.05 -10.28
CA ASN A 159 9.38 2.76 -9.14
C ASN A 159 8.87 2.24 -7.80
N ALA A 160 7.56 1.99 -7.69
CA ALA A 160 6.99 1.41 -6.48
C ALA A 160 7.54 0.01 -6.19
N LEU A 161 7.64 -0.86 -7.21
CA LEU A 161 8.27 -2.19 -7.11
C LEU A 161 9.74 -2.11 -6.69
N THR A 162 10.48 -1.15 -7.25
CA THR A 162 11.91 -0.95 -6.97
C THR A 162 12.15 -0.47 -5.54
N ALA A 163 11.21 0.32 -4.98
CA ALA A 163 11.29 0.86 -3.62
C ALA A 163 10.79 -0.12 -2.55
N ALA A 164 9.87 -1.02 -2.88
CA ALA A 164 9.14 -1.85 -1.93
C ALA A 164 9.98 -2.99 -1.34
N ASP A 165 9.75 -3.30 -0.07
CA ASP A 165 10.17 -4.56 0.57
C ASP A 165 9.17 -5.67 0.26
N GLY A 166 7.86 -5.34 0.28
CA GLY A 166 6.77 -6.27 0.09
C GLY A 166 5.64 -5.74 -0.77
N LEU A 167 4.96 -6.66 -1.43
CA LEU A 167 3.85 -6.36 -2.33
C LEU A 167 2.54 -6.92 -1.76
N ILE A 168 1.52 -6.07 -1.77
CA ILE A 168 0.14 -6.47 -1.53
C ILE A 168 -0.58 -6.45 -2.87
N VAL A 169 -1.15 -7.58 -3.27
CA VAL A 169 -1.81 -7.74 -4.56
C VAL A 169 -3.30 -7.99 -4.34
N PRO A 170 -4.15 -6.93 -4.36
CA PRO A 170 -5.59 -7.10 -4.31
C PRO A 170 -6.09 -7.77 -5.59
N VAL A 171 -6.93 -8.80 -5.44
CA VAL A 171 -7.53 -9.58 -6.54
C VAL A 171 -9.03 -9.65 -6.32
N GLN A 172 -9.79 -9.07 -7.24
CA GLN A 172 -11.24 -9.12 -7.19
C GLN A 172 -11.74 -10.52 -7.57
N CYS A 173 -12.71 -11.06 -6.80
CA CYS A 173 -13.29 -12.37 -7.04
C CYS A 173 -14.27 -12.38 -8.24
N GLU A 174 -13.73 -12.19 -9.46
CA GLU A 174 -14.45 -12.19 -10.74
C GLU A 174 -13.77 -13.10 -11.77
N TYR A 175 -14.50 -13.49 -12.81
CA TYR A 175 -14.11 -14.51 -13.81
C TYR A 175 -12.70 -14.33 -14.40
N TYR A 176 -12.26 -13.10 -14.66
CA TYR A 176 -10.92 -12.81 -15.20
C TYR A 176 -9.88 -12.44 -14.12
N ALA A 177 -10.01 -12.99 -12.92
CA ALA A 177 -9.15 -12.62 -11.80
C ALA A 177 -7.66 -12.93 -12.05
N LEU A 178 -7.34 -14.03 -12.71
CA LEU A 178 -5.97 -14.48 -12.96
C LEU A 178 -5.39 -13.99 -14.30
N GLU A 179 -6.21 -13.57 -15.26
CA GLU A 179 -5.75 -13.23 -16.60
C GLU A 179 -4.74 -12.06 -16.62
N GLY A 180 -5.00 -11.01 -15.84
CA GLY A 180 -4.10 -9.85 -15.72
C GLY A 180 -2.87 -10.09 -14.84
N LEU A 181 -2.80 -11.18 -14.10
CA LEU A 181 -1.72 -11.41 -13.12
C LEU A 181 -0.43 -11.90 -13.77
N SER A 182 -0.50 -12.58 -14.91
CA SER A 182 0.69 -13.11 -15.59
C SER A 182 1.66 -12.00 -15.98
N GLN A 183 1.16 -10.88 -16.54
CA GLN A 183 1.99 -9.74 -16.91
C GLN A 183 2.55 -9.02 -15.68
N LEU A 184 1.76 -8.90 -14.61
CA LEU A 184 2.23 -8.34 -13.34
C LEU A 184 3.36 -9.19 -12.76
N LEU A 185 3.21 -10.51 -12.70
CA LEU A 185 4.23 -11.43 -12.20
C LEU A 185 5.52 -11.35 -13.02
N HIS A 186 5.40 -11.30 -14.35
CA HIS A 186 6.55 -11.10 -15.22
C HIS A 186 7.29 -9.77 -14.92
N THR A 187 6.54 -8.68 -14.72
CA THR A 187 7.14 -7.38 -14.34
C THR A 187 7.83 -7.45 -12.98
N ILE A 188 7.22 -8.11 -11.99
CA ILE A 188 7.82 -8.32 -10.67
C ILE A 188 9.14 -9.11 -10.81
N ASP A 189 9.17 -10.15 -11.63
CA ASP A 189 10.37 -10.96 -11.85
C ASP A 189 11.49 -10.16 -12.53
N LEU A 190 11.18 -9.32 -13.51
CA LEU A 190 12.15 -8.41 -14.12
C LEU A 190 12.73 -7.42 -13.11
N VAL A 191 11.86 -6.79 -12.29
CA VAL A 191 12.31 -5.88 -11.23
C VAL A 191 13.17 -6.62 -10.20
N ARG A 192 12.81 -7.85 -9.82
CA ARG A 192 13.59 -8.67 -8.89
C ARG A 192 14.98 -8.99 -9.44
N GLN A 193 15.08 -9.30 -10.71
CA GLN A 193 16.34 -9.66 -11.35
C GLN A 193 17.29 -8.47 -11.52
N HIS A 194 16.77 -7.27 -11.82
CA HIS A 194 17.59 -6.15 -12.28
C HIS A 194 17.62 -4.94 -11.33
N LEU A 195 16.59 -4.72 -10.51
CA LEU A 195 16.43 -3.47 -9.76
C LEU A 195 16.30 -3.67 -8.25
N ASN A 196 15.53 -4.66 -7.82
CA ASN A 196 15.27 -4.92 -6.40
C ASN A 196 15.20 -6.42 -6.09
N PRO A 197 16.33 -7.08 -5.81
CA PRO A 197 16.37 -8.52 -5.54
C PRO A 197 15.55 -8.98 -4.32
N ARG A 198 15.16 -8.05 -3.45
CA ARG A 198 14.42 -8.35 -2.20
C ARG A 198 12.91 -8.24 -2.34
N VAL A 199 12.41 -7.68 -3.44
CA VAL A 199 10.97 -7.49 -3.61
C VAL A 199 10.27 -8.84 -3.72
N GLU A 200 9.23 -9.03 -2.91
CA GLU A 200 8.41 -10.24 -2.95
C GLU A 200 6.92 -9.94 -2.71
N ILE A 201 6.07 -10.83 -3.19
CA ILE A 201 4.65 -10.80 -2.85
C ILE A 201 4.50 -11.29 -1.42
N TRP A 202 4.09 -10.39 -0.53
CA TRP A 202 3.77 -10.72 0.86
C TRP A 202 2.39 -11.34 0.95
N LYS A 203 1.40 -10.67 0.34
CA LYS A 203 0.02 -11.13 0.38
C LYS A 203 -0.72 -10.86 -0.94
N VAL A 204 -1.47 -11.85 -1.37
CA VAL A 204 -2.53 -11.73 -2.37
C VAL A 204 -3.84 -11.62 -1.60
N LEU A 205 -4.53 -10.47 -1.70
CA LEU A 205 -5.74 -10.18 -0.95
C LEU A 205 -6.97 -10.34 -1.84
N LEU A 206 -7.81 -11.30 -1.54
CA LEU A 206 -9.11 -11.46 -2.20
C LEU A 206 -10.05 -10.34 -1.78
N THR A 207 -10.61 -9.63 -2.76
CA THR A 207 -11.48 -8.47 -2.54
C THR A 207 -12.85 -8.66 -3.19
N MET A 208 -13.85 -7.91 -2.66
CA MET A 208 -15.22 -7.91 -3.18
C MET A 208 -15.83 -9.31 -3.27
N HIS A 209 -15.43 -10.19 -2.39
CA HIS A 209 -15.94 -11.56 -2.32
C HIS A 209 -17.42 -11.56 -1.95
N ASP A 210 -18.23 -12.29 -2.72
CA ASP A 210 -19.64 -12.51 -2.42
C ASP A 210 -19.87 -14.01 -2.17
N SER A 211 -19.97 -14.40 -0.90
CA SER A 211 -20.17 -15.79 -0.47
C SER A 211 -21.48 -16.42 -0.95
N ARG A 212 -22.39 -15.62 -1.54
CA ARG A 212 -23.65 -16.14 -2.12
C ARG A 212 -23.46 -16.66 -3.55
N THR A 213 -22.31 -16.42 -4.16
CA THR A 213 -22.05 -16.77 -5.56
C THR A 213 -21.02 -17.89 -5.66
N ARG A 214 -21.33 -18.92 -6.44
CA ARG A 214 -20.37 -19.99 -6.79
C ARG A 214 -19.12 -19.46 -7.50
N LEU A 215 -19.28 -18.38 -8.27
CA LEU A 215 -18.17 -17.76 -8.97
C LEU A 215 -17.09 -17.26 -8.01
N SER A 216 -17.47 -16.57 -6.93
CA SER A 216 -16.48 -16.08 -5.95
C SER A 216 -15.73 -17.24 -5.28
N GLU A 217 -16.42 -18.34 -4.96
CA GLU A 217 -15.80 -19.53 -4.38
C GLU A 217 -14.82 -20.22 -5.36
N GLN A 218 -15.20 -20.34 -6.62
CA GLN A 218 -14.32 -20.90 -7.66
C GLN A 218 -13.07 -20.06 -7.86
N VAL A 219 -13.22 -18.73 -7.98
CA VAL A 219 -12.08 -17.81 -8.10
C VAL A 219 -11.17 -17.87 -6.88
N GLU A 220 -11.74 -17.91 -5.68
CA GLU A 220 -10.94 -18.09 -4.45
C GLU A 220 -10.11 -19.37 -4.50
N GLN A 221 -10.71 -20.49 -4.87
CA GLN A 221 -10.02 -21.79 -4.96
C GLN A 221 -8.88 -21.75 -6.01
N GLU A 222 -9.12 -21.15 -7.17
CA GLU A 222 -8.10 -21.00 -8.21
C GLU A 222 -6.94 -20.11 -7.76
N VAL A 223 -7.23 -18.96 -7.13
CA VAL A 223 -6.20 -18.04 -6.61
C VAL A 223 -5.40 -18.73 -5.50
N ARG A 224 -6.06 -19.45 -4.58
CA ARG A 224 -5.37 -20.22 -3.52
C ARG A 224 -4.52 -21.35 -4.10
N LYS A 225 -4.99 -22.05 -5.15
CA LYS A 225 -4.22 -23.08 -5.84
C LYS A 225 -2.97 -22.51 -6.50
N PHE A 226 -3.07 -21.30 -7.08
CA PHE A 226 -1.96 -20.68 -7.81
C PHE A 226 -0.91 -20.05 -6.87
N PHE A 227 -1.34 -19.28 -5.86
CA PHE A 227 -0.45 -18.51 -4.98
C PHE A 227 -0.13 -19.21 -3.65
N GLY A 228 -0.83 -20.25 -3.29
CA GLY A 228 -0.61 -21.04 -2.06
C GLY A 228 -0.65 -20.17 -0.79
N ALA A 229 0.40 -20.27 0.01
CA ALA A 229 0.52 -19.57 1.30
C ALA A 229 0.62 -18.03 1.18
N LYS A 230 0.82 -17.50 -0.02
CA LYS A 230 0.83 -16.04 -0.26
C LYS A 230 -0.58 -15.45 -0.27
N VAL A 231 -1.63 -16.26 -0.45
CA VAL A 231 -3.00 -15.76 -0.33
C VAL A 231 -3.30 -15.44 1.12
N ALA A 232 -3.80 -14.25 1.37
CA ALA A 232 -4.22 -13.85 2.70
C ALA A 232 -5.27 -14.82 3.27
N ARG A 233 -5.22 -15.04 4.58
CA ARG A 233 -6.28 -15.74 5.31
C ARG A 233 -7.56 -14.92 5.27
N THR A 234 -7.38 -13.63 5.46
CA THR A 234 -8.44 -12.63 5.41
C THR A 234 -8.95 -12.44 3.98
N ILE A 235 -10.27 -12.32 3.84
CA ILE A 235 -10.97 -12.02 2.59
C ILE A 235 -11.81 -10.76 2.79
N ILE A 236 -11.71 -9.79 1.89
CA ILE A 236 -12.53 -8.58 1.96
C ILE A 236 -13.87 -8.83 1.26
N PRO A 237 -14.99 -8.82 2.00
CA PRO A 237 -16.29 -9.05 1.42
C PRO A 237 -16.75 -7.86 0.57
N ARG A 238 -17.64 -8.11 -0.39
CA ARG A 238 -18.40 -7.03 -1.04
C ARG A 238 -19.22 -6.30 0.01
N ASN A 239 -18.95 -5.01 0.21
CA ASN A 239 -19.57 -4.21 1.27
C ASN A 239 -19.80 -2.77 0.82
N ILE A 240 -21.03 -2.27 0.94
CA ILE A 240 -21.42 -0.93 0.52
C ILE A 240 -20.64 0.13 1.32
N ARG A 241 -20.40 -0.07 2.62
CA ARG A 241 -19.68 0.88 3.47
C ARG A 241 -18.25 1.12 3.02
N VAL A 242 -17.58 0.07 2.49
CA VAL A 242 -16.25 0.17 1.88
C VAL A 242 -16.28 1.04 0.61
N SER A 243 -17.36 0.98 -0.15
CA SER A 243 -17.50 1.78 -1.38
C SER A 243 -17.92 3.22 -1.11
N GLU A 244 -18.67 3.47 -0.05
CA GLU A 244 -19.15 4.81 0.34
C GLU A 244 -18.09 5.64 1.05
N SER A 245 -17.27 5.02 1.89
CA SER A 245 -16.34 5.71 2.79
C SER A 245 -15.41 6.72 2.09
N PRO A 246 -14.88 6.49 0.86
CA PRO A 246 -14.05 7.49 0.19
C PRO A 246 -14.78 8.80 -0.14
N SER A 247 -16.09 8.75 -0.37
CA SER A 247 -16.91 9.95 -0.64
C SER A 247 -17.01 10.87 0.58
N PHE A 248 -16.70 10.35 1.76
CA PHE A 248 -16.66 11.11 3.01
C PHE A 248 -15.23 11.47 3.44
N GLY A 249 -14.23 11.18 2.58
CA GLY A 249 -12.82 11.41 2.90
C GLY A 249 -12.32 10.55 4.07
N GLN A 250 -12.89 9.36 4.26
CA GLN A 250 -12.61 8.47 5.37
C GLN A 250 -12.28 7.05 4.89
N SER A 251 -11.45 6.34 5.65
CA SER A 251 -11.34 4.90 5.53
C SER A 251 -12.61 4.23 6.04
N VAL A 252 -12.88 2.98 5.64
CA VAL A 252 -14.03 2.24 6.21
C VAL A 252 -13.85 1.98 7.70
N LEU A 253 -12.61 1.94 8.19
CA LEU A 253 -12.29 1.77 9.61
C LEU A 253 -12.79 2.92 10.47
N GLU A 254 -12.92 4.12 9.90
CA GLU A 254 -13.42 5.32 10.55
C GLU A 254 -14.91 5.55 10.24
N TYR A 255 -15.31 5.32 8.98
CA TYR A 255 -16.65 5.58 8.49
C TYR A 255 -17.71 4.65 9.14
N ASP A 256 -17.43 3.35 9.17
CA ASP A 256 -18.28 2.36 9.83
C ASP A 256 -17.42 1.22 10.42
N PRO A 257 -16.82 1.44 11.62
CA PRO A 257 -15.94 0.47 12.26
C PRO A 257 -16.57 -0.90 12.54
N ARG A 258 -17.91 -0.96 12.61
CA ARG A 258 -18.65 -2.19 12.89
C ARG A 258 -19.04 -2.96 11.63
N SER A 259 -18.84 -2.39 10.45
CA SER A 259 -19.14 -3.08 9.19
C SER A 259 -18.24 -4.30 9.00
N ARG A 260 -18.76 -5.31 8.28
CA ARG A 260 -17.96 -6.50 7.93
C ARG A 260 -16.71 -6.14 7.12
N GLY A 261 -16.78 -5.10 6.29
CA GLY A 261 -15.66 -4.60 5.53
C GLY A 261 -14.56 -4.02 6.42
N ALA A 262 -14.93 -3.22 7.43
CA ALA A 262 -13.98 -2.67 8.38
C ALA A 262 -13.29 -3.75 9.21
N GLN A 263 -14.07 -4.70 9.74
CA GLN A 263 -13.51 -5.80 10.52
C GLN A 263 -12.53 -6.64 9.69
N ALA A 264 -12.87 -6.96 8.44
CA ALA A 264 -11.98 -7.69 7.55
C ALA A 264 -10.68 -6.90 7.27
N TYR A 265 -10.74 -5.59 7.08
CA TYR A 265 -9.51 -4.79 6.93
C TYR A 265 -8.68 -4.75 8.21
N LEU A 266 -9.28 -4.70 9.41
CA LEU A 266 -8.52 -4.79 10.68
C LEU A 266 -7.82 -6.15 10.83
N GLU A 267 -8.49 -7.24 10.48
CA GLU A 267 -7.89 -8.58 10.44
C GLU A 267 -6.73 -8.63 9.45
N PHE A 268 -6.89 -8.04 8.28
CA PHE A 268 -5.82 -7.99 7.27
C PHE A 268 -4.62 -7.14 7.73
N VAL A 269 -4.84 -6.01 8.37
CA VAL A 269 -3.78 -5.22 9.02
C VAL A 269 -2.98 -6.07 9.98
N GLN A 270 -3.66 -6.84 10.83
CA GLN A 270 -2.99 -7.73 11.78
C GLN A 270 -2.20 -8.84 11.07
N GLU A 271 -2.75 -9.42 10.01
CA GLU A 271 -2.06 -10.45 9.22
C GLU A 271 -0.78 -9.92 8.55
N VAL A 272 -0.78 -8.68 8.05
CA VAL A 272 0.41 -8.04 7.47
C VAL A 272 1.45 -7.75 8.56
N ARG A 273 1.04 -7.33 9.75
CA ARG A 273 1.95 -7.12 10.90
C ARG A 273 2.63 -8.41 11.36
N GLU A 274 1.87 -9.50 11.43
CA GLU A 274 2.40 -10.83 11.76
C GLU A 274 3.43 -11.30 10.72
N TYR A 275 3.13 -11.10 9.43
CA TYR A 275 4.07 -11.44 8.36
C TYR A 275 5.36 -10.61 8.46
N ALA A 276 5.25 -9.30 8.64
CA ALA A 276 6.41 -8.43 8.82
C ALA A 276 7.28 -8.84 10.03
N ALA A 277 6.65 -9.25 11.12
CA ALA A 277 7.37 -9.75 12.30
C ALA A 277 8.14 -11.05 11.99
N SER A 278 7.57 -11.95 11.19
CA SER A 278 8.25 -13.19 10.77
C SER A 278 9.45 -12.96 9.84
N CYS A 279 9.52 -11.82 9.15
CA CYS A 279 10.65 -11.46 8.28
C CYS A 279 11.86 -10.89 9.06
N ILE A 280 11.74 -10.65 10.36
CA ILE A 280 12.80 -10.06 11.20
C ILE A 280 13.55 -11.16 11.98
N GLY A 281 12.93 -12.32 12.20
CA GLY A 281 13.52 -13.47 12.87
C GLY A 281 14.30 -14.34 11.92
#